data_912e248b23d375dc4f66590fc7c25fa0
#
_entry.id   912e248b23d375dc4f66590fc7c25fa0
#
_cell.length_a   1.000
_cell.length_b   1.000
_cell.length_c   1.000
_cell.angle_alpha   90.00
_cell.angle_beta   90.00
_cell.angle_gamma   90.00
#
_symmetry.space_group_name_H-M   'P 1'
#
loop_
_entity.id
_entity.type
_entity.pdbx_description
1 polymer ?
#
loop_
_entity_poly.entity_id
_entity_poly.type
_entity_poly.pdbx_seq_one_letter_code
_entity_poly.pdbx_strand_id
1 'polypeptide(L)'
;MTVGKSIEASVITVGKLGLCQGLDRIRVMKISVFMSYPKPCFGKQQRFVDEVCEYLEDRGLAPRTIGVTDYDTDAPLTAIRRLMMDSNGLLTLAFRRSYIERGMARLRTDVEGLSEAPIDGRWLTTPWAHIEPAMAYQLGLPVLILREKGVIDDGILERGVVGLYMPEFDLERSPNSYLESPEWHDMIGKWESQVRTVVANKGTPPKLF
;
A
#
# COMPACT_ATOMS: atom_id res chain seq x y z
N MET A 1 92.51 16.54 4.81
CA MET A 1 91.53 15.55 5.32
C MET A 1 90.43 16.32 6.04
N THR A 2 89.31 16.41 5.48
CA THR A 2 88.02 16.38 6.19
C THR A 2 86.90 16.76 5.22
N VAL A 3 85.98 15.88 5.13
CA VAL A 3 84.93 15.78 4.17
C VAL A 3 83.82 16.79 4.49
N GLY A 4 83.46 17.59 3.51
CA GLY A 4 82.23 18.43 3.58
C GLY A 4 80.98 17.62 3.23
N LYS A 5 80.00 17.62 4.08
CA LYS A 5 78.67 17.08 3.77
C LYS A 5 77.71 18.23 3.40
N SER A 6 77.24 18.16 2.17
CA SER A 6 76.10 18.99 1.65
C SER A 6 74.80 18.68 2.37
N ILE A 7 74.08 19.71 2.73
CA ILE A 7 72.74 19.63 3.25
C ILE A 7 71.75 19.89 2.08
N GLU A 8 71.11 18.82 1.62
CA GLU A 8 70.01 18.92 0.66
C GLU A 8 68.75 19.41 1.38
N ALA A 9 68.19 20.49 0.87
CA ALA A 9 66.91 21.02 1.32
C ALA A 9 65.75 20.17 0.74
N SER A 10 65.07 19.45 1.61
CA SER A 10 63.84 18.72 1.27
C SER A 10 62.68 19.69 1.07
N VAL A 11 62.17 19.76 -0.15
CA VAL A 11 60.94 20.45 -0.49
C VAL A 11 59.77 19.65 0.09
N ILE A 12 59.06 20.20 1.05
CA ILE A 12 57.82 19.64 1.60
C ILE A 12 56.69 19.92 0.60
N THR A 13 56.29 18.90 -0.12
CA THR A 13 55.09 18.92 -0.96
C THR A 13 53.87 18.89 -0.03
N VAL A 14 53.15 20.01 0.04
CA VAL A 14 51.85 20.10 0.73
C VAL A 14 50.86 19.25 -0.03
N GLY A 15 50.54 18.09 0.52
CA GLY A 15 49.49 17.21 0.02
C GLY A 15 48.12 17.90 0.06
N LYS A 16 47.41 17.85 -1.07
CA LYS A 16 46.03 18.25 -1.18
C LYS A 16 45.20 17.49 -0.14
N LEU A 17 44.65 18.22 0.85
CA LEU A 17 43.56 17.72 1.66
C LEU A 17 42.37 17.46 0.73
N GLY A 18 42.10 16.20 0.45
CA GLY A 18 40.85 15.77 -0.16
C GLY A 18 39.69 16.15 0.76
N LEU A 19 38.93 17.14 0.37
CA LEU A 19 37.60 17.36 0.89
C LEU A 19 36.76 16.13 0.56
N CYS A 20 36.67 15.18 1.51
CA CYS A 20 35.58 14.21 1.55
C CYS A 20 34.30 15.03 1.75
N GLN A 21 33.68 15.46 0.66
CA GLN A 21 32.30 15.86 0.69
C GLN A 21 31.48 14.61 1.05
N GLY A 22 31.18 14.50 2.33
CA GLY A 22 30.06 13.68 2.80
C GLY A 22 28.82 14.20 2.11
N LEU A 23 28.41 13.55 1.02
CA LEU A 23 27.05 13.63 0.55
C LEU A 23 26.21 13.04 1.67
N ASP A 24 25.78 13.91 2.60
CA ASP A 24 24.65 13.64 3.45
C ASP A 24 23.51 13.23 2.50
N ARG A 25 23.27 11.92 2.41
CA ARG A 25 22.04 11.42 1.81
C ARG A 25 20.92 12.07 2.64
N ILE A 26 20.37 13.15 2.11
CA ILE A 26 19.11 13.69 2.61
C ILE A 26 18.18 12.50 2.65
N ARG A 27 17.91 12.02 3.85
CA ARG A 27 16.98 10.92 4.08
C ARG A 27 15.60 11.50 3.78
N VAL A 28 15.21 11.43 2.50
CA VAL A 28 13.87 11.82 2.10
C VAL A 28 12.91 11.00 2.96
N MET A 29 12.20 11.67 3.86
CA MET A 29 11.23 11.00 4.71
C MET A 29 10.12 10.48 3.80
N LYS A 30 10.08 9.15 3.62
CA LYS A 30 8.98 8.52 2.89
C LYS A 30 7.67 8.72 3.64
N ILE A 31 6.60 8.96 2.91
CA ILE A 31 5.25 9.14 3.46
C ILE A 31 4.69 7.76 3.81
N SER A 32 4.38 7.53 5.10
CA SER A 32 3.79 6.28 5.57
C SER A 32 2.37 6.10 5.02
N VAL A 33 2.09 4.94 4.45
CA VAL A 33 0.77 4.49 4.00
C VAL A 33 0.52 3.07 4.49
N PHE A 34 -0.70 2.80 4.96
CA PHE A 34 -1.06 1.45 5.39
C PHE A 34 -1.47 0.62 4.16
N MET A 35 -0.82 -0.51 3.97
CA MET A 35 -1.13 -1.45 2.91
C MET A 35 -1.79 -2.71 3.51
N SER A 36 -3.07 -2.88 3.20
CA SER A 36 -3.93 -3.96 3.68
C SER A 36 -4.11 -5.01 2.61
N TYR A 37 -3.76 -6.26 2.90
CA TYR A 37 -4.02 -7.39 2.00
C TYR A 37 -4.04 -8.71 2.77
N PRO A 38 -4.88 -9.69 2.36
CA PRO A 38 -4.78 -11.05 2.86
C PRO A 38 -3.42 -11.64 2.54
N LYS A 39 -2.87 -12.47 3.44
CA LYS A 39 -1.65 -13.21 3.12
C LYS A 39 -1.81 -13.92 1.76
N PRO A 40 -0.95 -13.67 0.77
CA PRO A 40 -1.03 -14.27 -0.53
C PRO A 40 -1.09 -15.80 -0.49
N CYS A 41 -2.00 -16.40 -1.24
CA CYS A 41 -2.13 -17.84 -1.39
C CYS A 41 -1.51 -18.35 -2.69
N PHE A 42 -1.29 -17.45 -3.65
CA PHE A 42 -0.74 -17.77 -4.97
C PHE A 42 0.48 -16.90 -5.25
N GLY A 43 1.47 -17.46 -5.95
CA GLY A 43 2.68 -16.70 -6.33
C GLY A 43 2.38 -15.45 -7.15
N LYS A 44 1.30 -15.43 -7.95
CA LYS A 44 0.87 -14.25 -8.68
C LYS A 44 0.34 -13.13 -7.78
N GLN A 45 -0.32 -13.47 -6.66
CA GLN A 45 -0.74 -12.48 -5.66
C GLN A 45 0.48 -11.87 -4.94
N GLN A 46 1.46 -12.71 -4.59
CA GLN A 46 2.70 -12.20 -3.97
C GLN A 46 3.44 -11.24 -4.91
N ARG A 47 3.65 -11.63 -6.18
CA ARG A 47 4.28 -10.74 -7.16
C ARG A 47 3.53 -9.41 -7.32
N PHE A 48 2.21 -9.45 -7.35
CA PHE A 48 1.41 -8.23 -7.45
C PHE A 48 1.59 -7.32 -6.21
N VAL A 49 1.67 -7.89 -5.01
CA VAL A 49 2.00 -7.14 -3.79
C VAL A 49 3.37 -6.48 -3.92
N ASP A 50 4.38 -7.25 -4.35
CA ASP A 50 5.76 -6.78 -4.47
C ASP A 50 5.84 -5.62 -5.48
N GLU A 51 5.20 -5.75 -6.64
CA GLU A 51 5.15 -4.71 -7.67
C GLU A 51 4.41 -3.45 -7.22
N VAL A 52 3.29 -3.59 -6.48
CA VAL A 52 2.59 -2.44 -5.90
C VAL A 52 3.44 -1.75 -4.84
N CYS A 53 4.15 -2.51 -4.00
CA CYS A 53 5.08 -1.94 -3.01
C CYS A 53 6.20 -1.16 -3.70
N GLU A 54 6.84 -1.74 -4.70
CA GLU A 54 7.90 -1.09 -5.49
C GLU A 54 7.39 0.21 -6.13
N TYR A 55 6.23 0.15 -6.78
CA TYR A 55 5.58 1.32 -7.38
C TYR A 55 5.36 2.46 -6.37
N LEU A 56 4.87 2.13 -5.16
CA LEU A 56 4.66 3.13 -4.10
C LEU A 56 5.98 3.70 -3.59
N GLU A 57 7.00 2.85 -3.43
CA GLU A 57 8.31 3.26 -2.93
C GLU A 57 9.02 4.21 -3.90
N ASP A 58 8.93 3.98 -5.21
CA ASP A 58 9.49 4.83 -6.25
C ASP A 58 8.85 6.24 -6.24
N ARG A 59 7.62 6.33 -5.73
CA ARG A 59 6.90 7.61 -5.57
C ARG A 59 7.11 8.27 -4.21
N GLY A 60 8.02 7.72 -3.38
CA GLY A 60 8.35 8.26 -2.07
C GLY A 60 7.32 7.93 -0.98
N LEU A 61 6.47 6.94 -1.22
CA LEU A 61 5.57 6.37 -0.21
C LEU A 61 6.25 5.19 0.49
N ALA A 62 5.90 4.93 1.75
CA ALA A 62 6.38 3.78 2.50
C ALA A 62 5.19 2.87 2.82
N PRO A 63 4.99 1.78 2.06
CA PRO A 63 3.95 0.81 2.37
C PRO A 63 4.28 0.09 3.68
N ARG A 64 3.33 0.08 4.60
CA ARG A 64 3.43 -0.57 5.91
C ARG A 64 2.31 -1.59 6.08
N THR A 65 2.66 -2.77 6.58
CA THR A 65 1.72 -3.89 6.76
C THR A 65 1.98 -4.59 8.08
N ILE A 66 0.93 -4.86 8.85
CA ILE A 66 1.04 -5.62 10.10
C ILE A 66 1.51 -7.05 9.81
N GLY A 67 2.49 -7.50 10.58
CA GLY A 67 3.09 -8.83 10.45
C GLY A 67 4.10 -8.97 9.28
N VAL A 68 4.39 -7.89 8.56
CA VAL A 68 5.40 -7.84 7.48
C VAL A 68 6.43 -6.76 7.76
N THR A 69 6.04 -5.50 7.76
CA THR A 69 6.93 -4.37 8.07
C THR A 69 6.80 -3.92 9.52
N ASP A 70 5.66 -4.15 10.13
CA ASP A 70 5.32 -3.72 11.48
C ASP A 70 4.87 -4.92 12.32
N TYR A 71 5.53 -5.13 13.45
CA TYR A 71 5.21 -6.20 14.39
C TYR A 71 4.69 -5.58 15.68
N ASP A 72 3.60 -6.14 16.20
CA ASP A 72 2.96 -5.71 17.43
C ASP A 72 2.59 -6.93 18.30
N THR A 73 2.66 -6.78 19.61
CA THR A 73 2.26 -7.79 20.58
C THR A 73 0.82 -7.66 21.05
N ASP A 74 0.19 -6.54 20.70
CA ASP A 74 -1.19 -6.25 21.08
C ASP A 74 -2.20 -7.03 20.21
N ALA A 75 -3.47 -6.98 20.63
CA ALA A 75 -4.56 -7.55 19.85
C ALA A 75 -4.62 -6.93 18.45
N PRO A 76 -4.95 -7.71 17.41
CA PRO A 76 -4.86 -7.24 16.00
C PRO A 76 -5.53 -5.90 15.72
N LEU A 77 -6.74 -5.67 16.25
CA LEU A 77 -7.44 -4.38 16.05
C LEU A 77 -6.71 -3.18 16.67
N THR A 78 -6.03 -3.39 17.81
CA THR A 78 -5.23 -2.35 18.47
C THR A 78 -4.01 -2.00 17.63
N ALA A 79 -3.28 -3.03 17.17
CA ALA A 79 -2.11 -2.87 16.30
C ALA A 79 -2.47 -2.18 14.98
N ILE A 80 -3.55 -2.63 14.32
CA ILE A 80 -4.07 -2.04 13.09
C ILE A 80 -4.42 -0.57 13.30
N ARG A 81 -5.17 -0.24 14.35
CA ARG A 81 -5.54 1.16 14.64
C ARG A 81 -4.33 2.03 14.86
N ARG A 82 -3.32 1.56 15.60
CA ARG A 82 -2.07 2.27 15.85
C ARG A 82 -1.34 2.57 14.53
N LEU A 83 -1.16 1.54 13.69
CA LEU A 83 -0.52 1.71 12.39
C LEU A 83 -1.29 2.67 11.47
N MET A 84 -2.63 2.63 11.48
CA MET A 84 -3.45 3.57 10.73
C MET A 84 -3.25 5.01 11.19
N MET A 85 -3.16 5.25 12.50
CA MET A 85 -2.92 6.59 13.05
C MET A 85 -1.54 7.13 12.67
N ASP A 86 -0.56 6.25 12.40
CA ASP A 86 0.78 6.60 11.93
C ASP A 86 0.86 6.68 10.40
N SER A 87 -0.24 6.44 9.70
CA SER A 87 -0.30 6.41 8.24
C SER A 87 -1.12 7.59 7.69
N ASN A 88 -0.84 7.96 6.44
CA ASN A 88 -1.50 9.09 5.78
C ASN A 88 -2.52 8.66 4.72
N GLY A 89 -2.75 7.37 4.59
CA GLY A 89 -3.74 6.76 3.69
C GLY A 89 -3.70 5.25 3.78
N LEU A 90 -4.70 4.60 3.21
CA LEU A 90 -4.83 3.15 3.13
C LEU A 90 -5.02 2.72 1.69
N LEU A 91 -4.27 1.68 1.28
CA LEU A 91 -4.47 0.93 0.05
C LEU A 91 -4.80 -0.52 0.40
N THR A 92 -5.93 -1.03 -0.08
CA THR A 92 -6.38 -2.41 0.16
C THR A 92 -6.36 -3.21 -1.13
N LEU A 93 -5.75 -4.42 -1.08
CA LEU A 93 -5.83 -5.43 -2.14
C LEU A 93 -6.76 -6.55 -1.67
N ALA A 94 -8.00 -6.57 -2.15
CA ALA A 94 -8.98 -7.59 -1.81
C ALA A 94 -8.81 -8.83 -2.68
N PHE A 95 -7.86 -9.68 -2.32
CA PHE A 95 -7.54 -10.92 -3.04
C PHE A 95 -8.60 -11.99 -2.86
N ARG A 96 -8.72 -12.87 -3.87
CA ARG A 96 -9.43 -14.14 -3.79
C ARG A 96 -8.85 -14.99 -2.66
N ARG A 97 -9.72 -15.48 -1.74
CA ARG A 97 -9.31 -16.28 -0.59
C ARG A 97 -10.06 -17.60 -0.48
N SER A 98 -11.37 -17.57 -0.44
CA SER A 98 -12.22 -18.75 -0.35
C SER A 98 -13.13 -18.84 -1.56
N TYR A 99 -13.14 -20.00 -2.21
CA TYR A 99 -13.95 -20.24 -3.38
C TYR A 99 -15.32 -20.82 -3.01
N ILE A 100 -16.37 -20.31 -3.62
CA ILE A 100 -17.73 -20.80 -3.46
C ILE A 100 -18.04 -21.68 -4.66
N GLU A 101 -17.97 -22.99 -4.46
CA GLU A 101 -18.32 -23.95 -5.51
C GLU A 101 -19.82 -23.92 -5.80
N ARG A 102 -20.63 -23.90 -4.74
CA ARG A 102 -22.09 -23.78 -4.80
C ARG A 102 -22.57 -22.92 -3.65
N GLY A 103 -23.41 -21.97 -3.92
CA GLY A 103 -23.99 -21.08 -2.92
C GLY A 103 -25.12 -20.23 -3.46
N MET A 104 -25.99 -19.81 -2.55
CA MET A 104 -27.13 -18.96 -2.84
C MET A 104 -27.14 -17.80 -1.86
N ALA A 105 -27.10 -16.59 -2.38
CA ALA A 105 -27.34 -15.40 -1.59
C ALA A 105 -28.84 -15.22 -1.38
N ARG A 106 -29.24 -14.70 -0.22
CA ARG A 106 -30.64 -14.46 0.17
C ARG A 106 -31.54 -15.70 0.06
N LEU A 107 -30.97 -16.86 0.38
CA LEU A 107 -31.68 -18.14 0.34
C LEU A 107 -32.98 -18.07 1.13
N ARG A 108 -34.10 -18.42 0.48
CA ARG A 108 -35.46 -18.42 1.06
C ARG A 108 -35.89 -17.07 1.61
N THR A 109 -35.47 -15.97 0.95
CA THR A 109 -35.97 -14.64 1.31
C THR A 109 -37.49 -14.58 1.14
N ASP A 110 -38.18 -13.96 2.09
CA ASP A 110 -39.62 -13.72 2.10
C ASP A 110 -39.96 -12.22 2.06
N VAL A 111 -38.94 -11.38 1.84
CA VAL A 111 -39.11 -9.93 1.74
C VAL A 111 -39.47 -9.57 0.31
N GLU A 112 -40.56 -8.79 0.16
CA GLU A 112 -41.06 -8.29 -1.12
C GLU A 112 -39.95 -7.51 -1.87
N GLY A 113 -39.78 -7.77 -3.16
CA GLY A 113 -38.78 -7.14 -4.01
C GLY A 113 -37.37 -7.72 -3.91
N LEU A 114 -37.16 -8.69 -3.01
CA LEU A 114 -35.90 -9.45 -2.94
C LEU A 114 -36.08 -10.83 -3.59
N SER A 115 -34.99 -11.34 -4.17
CA SER A 115 -34.94 -12.69 -4.76
C SER A 115 -33.64 -13.38 -4.38
N GLU A 116 -33.68 -14.71 -4.37
CA GLU A 116 -32.47 -15.52 -4.29
C GLU A 116 -31.55 -15.23 -5.48
N ALA A 117 -30.24 -15.28 -5.26
CA ALA A 117 -29.25 -15.10 -6.30
C ALA A 117 -28.11 -16.13 -6.18
N PRO A 118 -27.78 -16.87 -7.25
CA PRO A 118 -26.64 -17.78 -7.20
C PRO A 118 -25.33 -17.00 -7.03
N ILE A 119 -24.45 -17.55 -6.21
CA ILE A 119 -23.08 -17.03 -5.98
C ILE A 119 -22.04 -18.10 -6.32
N ASP A 120 -22.42 -19.08 -7.12
CA ASP A 120 -21.53 -20.13 -7.59
C ASP A 120 -20.36 -19.55 -8.39
N GLY A 121 -19.16 -20.14 -8.24
CA GLY A 121 -17.97 -19.71 -8.97
C GLY A 121 -17.38 -18.38 -8.51
N ARG A 122 -17.92 -17.78 -7.43
CA ARG A 122 -17.44 -16.53 -6.85
C ARG A 122 -16.41 -16.80 -5.75
N TRP A 123 -15.68 -15.75 -5.39
CA TRP A 123 -14.67 -15.79 -4.35
C TRP A 123 -15.02 -14.86 -3.20
N LEU A 124 -14.69 -15.26 -1.99
CA LEU A 124 -14.64 -14.37 -0.84
C LEU A 124 -13.21 -13.91 -0.61
N THR A 125 -13.05 -12.69 -0.18
CA THR A 125 -11.81 -12.20 0.44
C THR A 125 -11.85 -12.43 1.96
N THR A 126 -10.89 -11.89 2.72
CA THR A 126 -10.93 -12.00 4.18
C THR A 126 -11.79 -10.89 4.79
N PRO A 127 -12.37 -11.09 5.99
CA PRO A 127 -13.06 -10.03 6.72
C PRO A 127 -12.19 -8.78 6.96
N TRP A 128 -10.88 -8.93 7.03
CA TRP A 128 -9.94 -7.81 7.20
C TRP A 128 -9.98 -6.83 6.04
N ALA A 129 -10.19 -7.30 4.81
CA ALA A 129 -10.38 -6.45 3.64
C ALA A 129 -11.65 -5.58 3.68
N HIS A 130 -12.54 -5.83 4.65
CA HIS A 130 -13.70 -5.00 4.94
C HIS A 130 -13.46 -4.12 6.19
N ILE A 131 -12.89 -4.71 7.25
CA ILE A 131 -12.69 -4.05 8.53
C ILE A 131 -11.68 -2.91 8.43
N GLU A 132 -10.52 -3.18 7.84
CA GLU A 132 -9.43 -2.20 7.77
C GLU A 132 -9.80 -0.96 6.93
N PRO A 133 -10.38 -1.08 5.73
CA PRO A 133 -10.84 0.10 5.00
C PRO A 133 -11.95 0.88 5.74
N ALA A 134 -12.86 0.20 6.43
CA ALA A 134 -13.89 0.86 7.22
C ALA A 134 -13.30 1.65 8.38
N MET A 135 -12.28 1.10 9.06
CA MET A 135 -11.55 1.81 10.12
C MET A 135 -10.80 3.03 9.57
N ALA A 136 -10.12 2.90 8.44
CA ALA A 136 -9.42 4.01 7.81
C ALA A 136 -10.38 5.11 7.34
N TYR A 137 -11.52 4.72 6.76
CA TYR A 137 -12.58 5.66 6.39
C TYR A 137 -13.11 6.43 7.60
N GLN A 138 -13.38 5.74 8.71
CA GLN A 138 -13.84 6.36 9.97
C GLN A 138 -12.81 7.36 10.52
N LEU A 139 -11.51 7.12 10.31
CA LEU A 139 -10.45 8.05 10.68
C LEU A 139 -10.28 9.20 9.68
N GLY A 140 -11.03 9.22 8.59
CA GLY A 140 -10.93 10.21 7.51
C GLY A 140 -9.71 10.06 6.63
N LEU A 141 -9.02 8.91 6.64
CA LEU A 141 -7.90 8.64 5.78
C LEU A 141 -8.36 8.42 4.33
N PRO A 142 -7.58 8.85 3.33
CA PRO A 142 -7.80 8.46 1.94
C PRO A 142 -7.74 6.94 1.80
N VAL A 143 -8.79 6.34 1.22
CA VAL A 143 -8.91 4.90 1.04
C VAL A 143 -8.95 4.57 -0.45
N LEU A 144 -8.07 3.68 -0.90
CA LEU A 144 -8.12 3.06 -2.22
C LEU A 144 -8.28 1.55 -2.04
N ILE A 145 -9.33 0.98 -2.61
CA ILE A 145 -9.57 -0.46 -2.62
C ILE A 145 -9.47 -0.97 -4.05
N LEU A 146 -8.66 -2.02 -4.23
CA LEU A 146 -8.53 -2.77 -5.47
C LEU A 146 -9.06 -4.18 -5.22
N ARG A 147 -9.98 -4.64 -6.05
CA ARG A 147 -10.61 -5.95 -5.91
C ARG A 147 -10.10 -6.91 -6.97
N GLU A 148 -9.66 -8.10 -6.57
CA GLU A 148 -9.33 -9.15 -7.53
C GLU A 148 -10.62 -9.66 -8.20
N LYS A 149 -10.60 -9.77 -9.52
CA LYS A 149 -11.72 -10.21 -10.35
C LYS A 149 -12.36 -11.49 -9.81
N GLY A 150 -13.69 -11.47 -9.70
CA GLY A 150 -14.46 -12.59 -9.19
C GLY A 150 -14.66 -12.62 -7.68
N VAL A 151 -14.02 -11.74 -6.91
CA VAL A 151 -14.38 -11.52 -5.50
C VAL A 151 -15.76 -10.88 -5.42
N ILE A 152 -16.60 -11.36 -4.50
CA ILE A 152 -17.95 -10.83 -4.28
C ILE A 152 -17.86 -9.35 -3.91
N ASP A 153 -18.71 -8.57 -4.55
CA ASP A 153 -18.89 -7.14 -4.37
C ASP A 153 -19.96 -6.85 -3.32
N ASP A 154 -19.61 -7.04 -2.06
CA ASP A 154 -20.50 -6.76 -0.93
C ASP A 154 -19.86 -5.82 0.09
N GLY A 155 -20.68 -5.22 0.93
CA GLY A 155 -20.25 -4.32 1.99
C GLY A 155 -19.38 -3.18 1.45
N ILE A 156 -18.18 -3.00 2.01
CA ILE A 156 -17.28 -1.92 1.60
C ILE A 156 -16.66 -2.13 0.20
N LEU A 157 -16.73 -3.35 -0.33
CA LEU A 157 -16.26 -3.69 -1.67
C LEU A 157 -17.30 -3.41 -2.76
N GLU A 158 -18.49 -2.98 -2.38
CA GLU A 158 -19.53 -2.60 -3.31
C GLU A 158 -19.24 -1.23 -3.91
N ARG A 159 -19.52 -1.08 -5.20
CA ARG A 159 -19.42 0.22 -5.89
C ARG A 159 -20.36 1.23 -5.24
N GLY A 160 -19.86 2.43 -4.98
CA GLY A 160 -20.64 3.52 -4.40
C GLY A 160 -20.55 3.62 -2.87
N VAL A 161 -19.92 2.68 -2.18
CA VAL A 161 -19.75 2.73 -0.73
C VAL A 161 -18.58 3.62 -0.33
N VAL A 162 -17.38 3.36 -0.83
CA VAL A 162 -16.19 4.21 -0.56
C VAL A 162 -15.94 5.18 -1.72
N GLY A 163 -16.30 4.79 -2.93
CA GLY A 163 -16.13 5.60 -4.13
C GLY A 163 -17.09 5.16 -5.22
N LEU A 164 -17.41 6.07 -6.16
CA LEU A 164 -18.29 5.77 -7.29
C LEU A 164 -17.75 4.68 -8.21
N TYR A 165 -16.48 4.36 -8.09
CA TYR A 165 -15.77 3.36 -8.89
C TYR A 165 -15.00 2.38 -7.98
N MET A 166 -15.10 1.09 -8.29
CA MET A 166 -14.34 0.03 -7.61
C MET A 166 -13.41 -0.60 -8.64
N PRO A 167 -12.09 -0.30 -8.59
CA PRO A 167 -11.11 -0.88 -9.49
C PRO A 167 -11.03 -2.40 -9.33
N GLU A 168 -11.00 -3.12 -10.46
CA GLU A 168 -10.89 -4.58 -10.49
C GLU A 168 -9.68 -5.02 -11.29
N PHE A 169 -8.78 -5.81 -10.69
CA PHE A 169 -7.61 -6.35 -11.36
C PHE A 169 -7.73 -7.85 -11.61
N ASP A 170 -7.12 -8.32 -12.70
CA ASP A 170 -7.19 -9.71 -13.15
C ASP A 170 -5.77 -10.31 -13.22
N LEU A 171 -5.43 -11.16 -12.24
CA LEU A 171 -4.12 -11.83 -12.17
C LEU A 171 -4.00 -13.06 -13.10
N GLU A 172 -5.04 -13.41 -13.85
CA GLU A 172 -4.94 -14.41 -14.92
C GLU A 172 -4.27 -13.83 -16.18
N ARG A 173 -4.28 -12.51 -16.31
CA ARG A 173 -3.44 -11.76 -17.25
C ARG A 173 -2.08 -11.48 -16.60
N SER A 174 -1.11 -10.96 -17.38
CA SER A 174 0.18 -10.55 -16.80
C SER A 174 -0.06 -9.59 -15.63
N PRO A 175 0.53 -9.80 -14.44
CA PRO A 175 0.37 -8.90 -13.30
C PRO A 175 0.71 -7.46 -13.64
N ASN A 176 1.79 -7.23 -14.37
CA ASN A 176 2.25 -5.92 -14.80
C ASN A 176 1.23 -5.19 -15.68
N SER A 177 0.37 -5.94 -16.41
CA SER A 177 -0.59 -5.32 -17.33
C SER A 177 -1.61 -4.41 -16.63
N TYR A 178 -1.92 -4.66 -15.35
CA TYR A 178 -2.82 -3.78 -14.59
C TYR A 178 -2.11 -2.51 -14.13
N LEU A 179 -0.88 -2.63 -13.62
CA LEU A 179 -0.10 -1.48 -13.13
C LEU A 179 0.34 -0.53 -14.26
N GLU A 180 0.32 -1.01 -15.50
CA GLU A 180 0.56 -0.19 -16.70
C GLU A 180 -0.73 0.42 -17.27
N SER A 181 -1.90 0.06 -16.73
CA SER A 181 -3.19 0.50 -17.25
C SER A 181 -3.47 1.97 -16.95
N PRO A 182 -4.18 2.69 -17.85
CA PRO A 182 -4.65 4.05 -17.57
C PRO A 182 -5.54 4.12 -16.32
N GLU A 183 -6.32 3.07 -16.07
CA GLU A 183 -7.16 2.94 -14.87
C GLU A 183 -6.33 3.01 -13.59
N TRP A 184 -5.27 2.21 -13.50
CA TRP A 184 -4.37 2.22 -12.36
C TRP A 184 -3.76 3.61 -12.14
N HIS A 185 -3.20 4.21 -13.21
CA HIS A 185 -2.54 5.51 -13.10
C HIS A 185 -3.50 6.61 -12.65
N ASP A 186 -4.74 6.61 -13.11
CA ASP A 186 -5.74 7.59 -12.68
C ASP A 186 -6.13 7.40 -11.22
N MET A 187 -6.43 6.16 -10.82
CA MET A 187 -6.86 5.85 -9.45
C MET A 187 -5.77 6.09 -8.43
N ILE A 188 -4.57 5.57 -8.67
CA ILE A 188 -3.46 5.73 -7.74
C ILE A 188 -3.00 7.19 -7.64
N GLY A 189 -3.01 7.93 -8.76
CA GLY A 189 -2.66 9.34 -8.78
C GLY A 189 -3.61 10.22 -7.97
N LYS A 190 -4.92 9.97 -8.06
CA LYS A 190 -5.93 10.64 -7.24
C LYS A 190 -5.76 10.33 -5.75
N TRP A 191 -5.60 9.06 -5.41
CA TRP A 191 -5.38 8.63 -4.02
C TRP A 191 -4.08 9.21 -3.45
N GLU A 192 -2.98 9.15 -4.20
CA GLU A 192 -1.70 9.74 -3.79
C GLU A 192 -1.81 11.25 -3.53
N SER A 193 -2.53 11.98 -4.38
CA SER A 193 -2.78 13.42 -4.17
C SER A 193 -3.48 13.69 -2.84
N GLN A 194 -4.47 12.87 -2.47
CA GLN A 194 -5.15 12.96 -1.18
C GLN A 194 -4.22 12.62 -0.01
N VAL A 195 -3.39 11.56 -0.13
CA VAL A 195 -2.37 11.18 0.85
C VAL A 195 -1.41 12.35 1.11
N ARG A 196 -0.91 12.99 0.04
CA ARG A 196 -0.02 14.16 0.15
C ARG A 196 -0.73 15.37 0.80
N THR A 197 -2.03 15.52 0.57
CA THR A 197 -2.84 16.56 1.25
C THR A 197 -2.92 16.31 2.75
N VAL A 198 -3.09 15.06 3.20
CA VAL A 198 -3.06 14.68 4.61
C VAL A 198 -1.72 15.04 5.25
N VAL A 199 -0.61 14.74 4.56
CA VAL A 199 0.75 15.11 5.01
C VAL A 199 0.92 16.62 5.11
N ALA A 200 0.47 17.38 4.11
CA ALA A 200 0.56 18.84 4.10
C ALA A 200 -0.24 19.49 5.25
N ASN A 201 -1.33 18.84 5.67
CA ASN A 201 -2.14 19.22 6.81
C ASN A 201 -1.61 18.67 8.16
N LYS A 202 -0.31 18.33 8.23
CA LYS A 202 0.36 17.78 9.42
C LYS A 202 -0.27 16.49 9.94
N GLY A 203 -0.69 15.63 9.02
CA GLY A 203 -1.32 14.37 9.34
C GLY A 203 -2.78 14.47 9.81
N THR A 204 -3.38 15.62 9.75
CA THR A 204 -4.82 15.77 10.00
C THR A 204 -5.56 15.44 8.73
N PRO A 205 -6.40 14.39 8.71
CA PRO A 205 -7.20 14.05 7.53
C PRO A 205 -8.10 15.21 7.12
N PRO A 206 -8.37 15.42 5.83
CA PRO A 206 -9.35 16.39 5.37
C PRO A 206 -10.74 16.01 5.91
N LYS A 207 -11.53 17.04 6.24
CA LYS A 207 -12.94 16.80 6.60
C LYS A 207 -13.67 16.23 5.39
N LEU A 208 -14.47 15.19 5.60
CA LEU A 208 -15.26 14.55 4.54
C LEU A 208 -16.45 15.41 4.08
N PHE A 209 -16.80 16.42 4.88
CA PHE A 209 -17.91 17.36 4.63
C PHE A 209 -17.70 18.67 5.36
#